data_9f7b2002fbdbf91668ba38500887c305
#
_entry.id   9f7b2002fbdbf91668ba38500887c305
#
_cell.length_a   1.000
_cell.length_b   1.000
_cell.length_c   1.000
_cell.angle_alpha   90.00
_cell.angle_beta   90.00
_cell.angle_gamma   90.00
#
_symmetry.space_group_name_H-M   'P 1'
#
loop_
_entity.id
_entity.type
_entity.pdbx_description
1 polymer ?
#
loop_
_entity_poly.entity_id
_entity_poly.type
_entity_poly.pdbx_seq_one_letter_code
_entity_poly.pdbx_strand_id
1 'polypeptide(L)'
;MTTTMFSSLARQGGRLWALVLAAALALTMAAIGPADAHGEKSQAAFLRMRTLNWYDLKWSKTNVTVNEEYEITGKLYIMNAWPAAIEVPNQCFLNTGQPGAMAARLGVWVGGQFTPRSMKLEVGKTYAFRVLLKARRPGHWHTHVQLSVKTGGPIPGPGQYIDIKGNFSDYRDDVKLLNGTTVNIETYGQASIYLWHLVWIIAGIAWILYWFNKRGFVGRFAWVASGKAEELITPQERIVGALSLLAVLLVVIIFYAITVSNYPNTIPLQAGDFHNIQALENEVNSGPITIKYVNGTYKVPGRELLANFKITNNGKEPLRIGEFSTAGLRFLNPDVFTSKVAYPDYLLADRGLSLSDNSPIAPGETKDIAVTVQDARWDTERLSGLAYDVDSSFAGVLFFFSPSGARYPMEVTGPVIPTFMPV
;
A
#
# COMPACT_ATOMS: atom_id res chain seq x y z
N MET A 1 -2.25 36.78 -58.29
CA MET A 1 -3.13 35.64 -57.89
C MET A 1 -2.48 34.69 -56.84
N THR A 2 -1.28 34.98 -56.38
CA THR A 2 -0.50 34.12 -55.44
C THR A 2 -0.56 34.50 -53.96
N THR A 3 -1.02 35.69 -53.60
CA THR A 3 -1.07 36.17 -52.21
C THR A 3 -2.29 35.69 -51.38
N THR A 4 -3.37 35.34 -52.02
CA THR A 4 -4.62 34.84 -51.35
C THR A 4 -4.54 33.38 -50.98
N MET A 5 -3.74 32.58 -51.66
CA MET A 5 -3.60 31.12 -51.41
C MET A 5 -2.74 30.83 -50.14
N PHE A 6 -1.75 31.65 -49.85
CA PHE A 6 -0.91 31.49 -48.65
C PHE A 6 -1.60 31.89 -47.34
N SER A 7 -2.52 32.86 -47.41
CA SER A 7 -3.29 33.27 -46.21
C SER A 7 -4.35 32.23 -45.80
N SER A 8 -4.87 31.44 -46.73
CA SER A 8 -5.81 30.37 -46.44
C SER A 8 -5.15 29.13 -45.81
N LEU A 9 -3.95 28.78 -46.28
CA LEU A 9 -3.17 27.66 -45.72
C LEU A 9 -2.67 27.93 -44.29
N ALA A 10 -2.26 29.18 -44.02
CA ALA A 10 -1.86 29.56 -42.63
C ALA A 10 -3.03 29.56 -41.65
N ARG A 11 -4.23 29.94 -42.09
CA ARG A 11 -5.45 29.87 -41.26
C ARG A 11 -5.95 28.44 -41.04
N GLN A 12 -5.79 27.54 -42.03
CA GLN A 12 -6.12 26.12 -41.88
C GLN A 12 -5.15 25.41 -40.95
N GLY A 13 -3.83 25.67 -41.06
CA GLY A 13 -2.81 25.12 -40.15
C GLY A 13 -3.06 25.52 -38.69
N GLY A 14 -3.39 26.79 -38.41
CA GLY A 14 -3.70 27.26 -37.06
C GLY A 14 -4.94 26.58 -36.43
N ARG A 15 -5.97 26.31 -37.26
CA ARG A 15 -7.17 25.59 -36.80
C ARG A 15 -6.89 24.11 -36.52
N LEU A 16 -6.04 23.47 -37.31
CA LEU A 16 -5.65 22.07 -37.09
C LEU A 16 -4.86 21.93 -35.77
N TRP A 17 -3.92 22.82 -35.51
CA TRP A 17 -3.15 22.84 -34.26
C TRP A 17 -4.04 23.13 -33.04
N ALA A 18 -4.99 24.03 -33.15
CA ALA A 18 -5.96 24.30 -32.07
C ALA A 18 -6.84 23.07 -31.78
N LEU A 19 -7.25 22.33 -32.80
CA LEU A 19 -7.99 21.08 -32.66
C LEU A 19 -7.16 19.97 -32.04
N VAL A 20 -5.89 19.85 -32.43
CA VAL A 20 -4.96 18.85 -31.83
C VAL A 20 -4.68 19.18 -30.36
N LEU A 21 -4.50 20.48 -30.02
CA LEU A 21 -4.35 20.89 -28.62
C LEU A 21 -5.61 20.66 -27.81
N ALA A 22 -6.78 20.98 -28.35
CA ALA A 22 -8.07 20.75 -27.70
C ALA A 22 -8.34 19.23 -27.50
N ALA A 23 -8.01 18.40 -28.50
CA ALA A 23 -8.12 16.95 -28.40
C ALA A 23 -7.12 16.37 -27.38
N ALA A 24 -5.89 16.86 -27.32
CA ALA A 24 -4.90 16.47 -26.31
C ALA A 24 -5.35 16.87 -24.90
N LEU A 25 -5.91 18.08 -24.72
CA LEU A 25 -6.48 18.51 -23.44
C LEU A 25 -7.71 17.67 -23.05
N ALA A 26 -8.58 17.33 -24.00
CA ALA A 26 -9.75 16.49 -23.76
C ALA A 26 -9.35 15.04 -23.38
N LEU A 27 -8.30 14.51 -23.99
CA LEU A 27 -7.72 13.21 -23.65
C LEU A 27 -7.09 13.19 -22.26
N THR A 28 -6.47 14.28 -21.81
CA THR A 28 -5.92 14.39 -20.46
C THR A 28 -7.00 14.61 -19.38
N MET A 29 -8.19 15.08 -19.79
CA MET A 29 -9.36 15.23 -18.93
C MET A 29 -10.32 14.04 -19.00
N ALA A 30 -10.04 13.02 -19.84
CA ALA A 30 -10.77 11.77 -19.79
C ALA A 30 -10.68 11.22 -18.37
N ALA A 31 -11.83 11.14 -17.71
CA ALA A 31 -11.94 10.73 -16.32
C ALA A 31 -11.20 9.41 -16.14
N ILE A 32 -10.09 9.46 -15.43
CA ILE A 32 -9.46 8.28 -14.88
C ILE A 32 -10.50 7.74 -13.90
N GLY A 33 -11.18 6.66 -14.29
CA GLY A 33 -12.09 5.95 -13.40
C GLY A 33 -11.38 5.64 -12.08
N PRO A 34 -12.10 5.49 -10.97
CA PRO A 34 -11.49 5.12 -9.71
C PRO A 34 -10.68 3.84 -9.94
N ALA A 35 -9.36 3.95 -9.84
CA ALA A 35 -8.49 2.80 -9.84
C ALA A 35 -8.75 2.07 -8.52
N ASP A 36 -9.44 0.94 -8.58
CA ASP A 36 -9.51 -0.02 -7.49
C ASP A 36 -8.10 -0.58 -7.24
N ALA A 37 -7.32 0.16 -6.49
CA ALA A 37 -5.98 -0.26 -6.07
C ALA A 37 -6.12 -1.21 -4.88
N HIS A 38 -6.57 -2.43 -5.13
CA HIS A 38 -6.59 -3.50 -4.13
C HIS A 38 -5.22 -4.18 -4.12
N GLY A 39 -4.37 -3.77 -3.17
CA GLY A 39 -3.03 -4.34 -3.00
C GLY A 39 -3.05 -5.86 -2.79
N GLU A 40 -4.05 -6.39 -2.08
CA GLU A 40 -4.23 -7.83 -1.84
C GLU A 40 -4.44 -8.65 -3.11
N LYS A 41 -5.05 -8.06 -4.13
CA LYS A 41 -5.30 -8.74 -5.40
C LYS A 41 -4.03 -8.98 -6.24
N SER A 42 -2.94 -8.32 -5.93
CA SER A 42 -1.67 -8.47 -6.65
C SER A 42 -0.73 -9.49 -6.01
N GLN A 43 -1.02 -9.96 -4.79
CA GLN A 43 -0.15 -10.88 -4.06
C GLN A 43 -0.50 -12.34 -4.34
N ALA A 44 0.53 -13.16 -4.51
CA ALA A 44 0.37 -14.61 -4.66
C ALA A 44 -0.20 -15.24 -3.38
N ALA A 45 -1.02 -16.28 -3.54
CA ALA A 45 -1.69 -16.95 -2.42
C ALA A 45 -0.69 -17.45 -1.37
N PHE A 46 0.40 -18.08 -1.80
CA PHE A 46 1.42 -18.60 -0.90
C PHE A 46 2.09 -17.50 -0.05
N LEU A 47 2.33 -16.32 -0.62
CA LEU A 47 2.88 -15.19 0.13
C LEU A 47 1.91 -14.75 1.23
N ARG A 48 0.65 -14.55 0.89
CA ARG A 48 -0.36 -14.11 1.84
C ARG A 48 -0.63 -15.12 2.96
N MET A 49 -0.60 -16.40 2.63
CA MET A 49 -0.87 -17.47 3.59
C MET A 49 0.32 -17.81 4.48
N ARG A 50 1.55 -17.71 3.96
CA ARG A 50 2.74 -18.28 4.61
C ARG A 50 3.68 -17.26 5.25
N THR A 51 3.46 -15.96 5.02
CA THR A 51 4.38 -14.94 5.56
C THR A 51 3.89 -14.30 6.85
N LEU A 52 2.68 -13.81 6.85
CA LEU A 52 2.14 -12.99 7.93
C LEU A 52 0.75 -13.48 8.34
N ASN A 53 0.52 -13.57 9.63
CA ASN A 53 -0.83 -13.71 10.17
C ASN A 53 -1.18 -12.49 11.03
N TRP A 54 -2.26 -11.82 10.66
CA TRP A 54 -2.78 -10.65 11.35
C TRP A 54 -3.96 -11.08 12.20
N TYR A 55 -3.94 -10.78 13.48
CA TYR A 55 -5.05 -11.11 14.37
C TYR A 55 -5.26 -10.05 15.46
N ASP A 56 -6.42 -10.11 16.13
CA ASP A 56 -6.84 -9.10 17.11
C ASP A 56 -6.86 -7.67 16.53
N LEU A 57 -7.13 -7.53 15.22
CA LEU A 57 -7.19 -6.23 14.58
C LEU A 57 -8.41 -5.45 15.04
N LYS A 58 -8.19 -4.16 15.25
CA LYS A 58 -9.24 -3.23 15.65
C LYS A 58 -9.00 -1.87 15.00
N TRP A 59 -10.03 -1.33 14.40
CA TRP A 59 -10.11 0.07 13.98
C TRP A 59 -10.83 0.85 15.07
N SER A 60 -10.24 1.93 15.56
CA SER A 60 -10.87 2.74 16.61
C SER A 60 -12.17 3.38 16.14
N LYS A 61 -12.21 3.75 14.84
CA LYS A 61 -13.38 4.35 14.18
C LYS A 61 -13.40 3.95 12.71
N THR A 62 -14.60 3.82 12.15
CA THR A 62 -14.84 3.60 10.72
C THR A 62 -15.56 4.77 10.06
N ASN A 63 -16.10 5.70 10.86
CA ASN A 63 -16.72 6.94 10.43
C ASN A 63 -15.99 8.09 11.11
N VAL A 64 -15.36 8.95 10.33
CA VAL A 64 -14.52 10.05 10.80
C VAL A 64 -14.78 11.30 9.97
N THR A 65 -14.37 12.45 10.47
CA THR A 65 -14.37 13.72 9.74
C THR A 65 -12.95 14.10 9.34
N VAL A 66 -12.81 14.96 8.33
CA VAL A 66 -11.51 15.53 7.95
C VAL A 66 -10.84 16.15 9.18
N ASN A 67 -9.54 15.90 9.35
CA ASN A 67 -8.70 16.20 10.51
C ASN A 67 -8.90 15.30 11.74
N GLU A 68 -9.89 14.42 11.77
CA GLU A 68 -10.06 13.51 12.87
C GLU A 68 -9.03 12.39 12.83
N GLU A 69 -8.54 12.02 14.00
CA GLU A 69 -7.59 10.94 14.16
C GLU A 69 -8.30 9.61 14.46
N TYR A 70 -7.76 8.54 13.91
CA TYR A 70 -8.17 7.18 14.19
C TYR A 70 -6.98 6.23 14.15
N GLU A 71 -7.13 5.10 14.80
CA GLU A 71 -6.04 4.13 14.97
C GLU A 71 -6.43 2.77 14.42
N ILE A 72 -5.41 2.07 13.92
CA ILE A 72 -5.47 0.64 13.64
C ILE A 72 -4.50 -0.04 14.60
N THR A 73 -5.01 -0.96 15.38
CA THR A 73 -4.21 -1.75 16.34
C THR A 73 -4.40 -3.22 16.08
N GLY A 74 -3.45 -4.04 16.51
CA GLY A 74 -3.54 -5.48 16.38
C GLY A 74 -2.23 -6.17 16.68
N LYS A 75 -2.19 -7.45 16.31
CA LYS A 75 -1.02 -8.30 16.42
C LYS A 75 -0.61 -8.81 15.04
N LEU A 76 0.69 -8.86 14.83
CA LEU A 76 1.33 -9.34 13.63
C LEU A 76 2.22 -10.53 14.00
N TYR A 77 1.90 -11.70 13.52
CA TYR A 77 2.72 -12.89 13.66
C TYR A 77 3.52 -13.14 12.37
N ILE A 78 4.83 -13.28 12.50
CA ILE A 78 5.73 -13.63 11.40
C ILE A 78 5.84 -15.15 11.39
N MET A 79 5.27 -15.79 10.37
CA MET A 79 5.08 -17.23 10.36
C MET A 79 6.39 -18.00 10.18
N ASN A 80 6.54 -19.14 10.87
CA ASN A 80 7.64 -20.08 10.64
C ASN A 80 7.60 -20.70 9.24
N ALA A 81 6.41 -20.78 8.65
CA ALA A 81 6.19 -21.24 7.29
C ALA A 81 6.74 -20.27 6.21
N TRP A 82 7.51 -19.28 6.57
CA TRP A 82 8.04 -18.26 5.68
C TRP A 82 8.68 -18.88 4.43
N PRO A 83 8.27 -18.46 3.20
CA PRO A 83 8.77 -19.04 1.96
C PRO A 83 10.27 -18.79 1.79
N ALA A 84 11.04 -19.85 1.47
CA ALA A 84 12.49 -19.72 1.28
C ALA A 84 12.88 -18.81 0.11
N ALA A 85 11.98 -18.60 -0.85
CA ALA A 85 12.20 -17.73 -2.01
C ALA A 85 12.16 -16.22 -1.67
N ILE A 86 11.68 -15.85 -0.47
CA ILE A 86 11.53 -14.48 -0.03
C ILE A 86 12.48 -14.22 1.14
N GLU A 87 13.22 -13.11 1.06
CA GLU A 87 14.10 -12.71 2.16
C GLU A 87 13.29 -12.53 3.44
N VAL A 88 13.78 -13.05 4.55
CA VAL A 88 13.16 -12.85 5.87
C VAL A 88 13.07 -11.36 6.20
N PRO A 89 12.15 -10.91 7.06
CA PRO A 89 11.88 -9.50 7.28
C PRO A 89 13.00 -8.78 8.08
N ASN A 90 14.23 -8.89 7.57
CA ASN A 90 15.41 -8.18 8.11
C ASN A 90 15.33 -6.67 7.82
N GLN A 91 14.62 -6.28 6.78
CA GLN A 91 14.40 -4.90 6.38
C GLN A 91 12.96 -4.76 5.89
N CYS A 92 12.10 -4.31 6.79
CA CYS A 92 10.68 -4.16 6.53
C CYS A 92 10.14 -2.90 7.21
N PHE A 93 8.96 -2.44 6.79
CA PHE A 93 8.26 -1.35 7.45
C PHE A 93 6.75 -1.55 7.39
N LEU A 94 6.10 -1.22 8.51
CA LEU A 94 4.65 -1.26 8.62
C LEU A 94 4.06 0.01 7.99
N ASN A 95 3.07 -0.18 7.14
CA ASN A 95 2.41 0.88 6.41
C ASN A 95 0.90 0.62 6.33
N THR A 96 0.20 1.51 5.64
CA THR A 96 -1.20 1.33 5.23
C THR A 96 -1.27 1.29 3.71
N GLY A 97 -1.93 0.29 3.16
CA GLY A 97 -2.38 0.26 1.78
C GLY A 97 -3.68 1.03 1.67
N GLN A 98 -3.69 2.12 0.89
CA GLN A 98 -4.87 2.97 0.75
C GLN A 98 -4.90 3.60 -0.65
N PRO A 99 -6.10 3.85 -1.21
CA PRO A 99 -6.21 4.51 -2.51
C PRO A 99 -5.87 6.00 -2.39
N GLY A 100 -4.69 6.38 -2.88
CA GLY A 100 -4.21 7.76 -2.79
C GLY A 100 -4.00 8.23 -1.35
N ALA A 101 -3.97 9.53 -1.14
CA ALA A 101 -3.74 10.13 0.16
C ALA A 101 -5.06 10.44 0.89
N MET A 102 -5.86 9.41 1.17
CA MET A 102 -7.12 9.55 1.90
C MET A 102 -6.92 9.89 3.37
N ALA A 103 -5.81 9.44 3.97
CA ALA A 103 -5.40 9.77 5.31
C ALA A 103 -3.89 9.99 5.38
N ALA A 104 -3.45 10.84 6.28
CA ALA A 104 -2.05 11.02 6.62
C ALA A 104 -1.66 10.06 7.74
N ARG A 105 -0.52 9.40 7.61
CA ARG A 105 0.03 8.55 8.66
C ARG A 105 0.86 9.41 9.62
N LEU A 106 0.36 9.59 10.84
CA LEU A 106 1.02 10.39 11.87
C LEU A 106 2.08 9.59 12.61
N GLY A 107 1.88 8.27 12.79
CA GLY A 107 2.84 7.45 13.50
C GLY A 107 2.58 5.96 13.35
N VAL A 108 3.66 5.19 13.60
CA VAL A 108 3.64 3.72 13.62
C VAL A 108 4.42 3.26 14.84
N TRP A 109 3.88 2.32 15.58
CA TRP A 109 4.54 1.66 16.70
C TRP A 109 4.48 0.16 16.49
N VAL A 110 5.59 -0.52 16.72
CA VAL A 110 5.70 -1.98 16.70
C VAL A 110 6.44 -2.42 17.95
N GLY A 111 5.92 -3.42 18.67
CA GLY A 111 6.50 -3.83 19.96
C GLY A 111 6.57 -2.69 21.00
N GLY A 112 5.60 -1.74 20.95
CA GLY A 112 5.60 -0.57 21.81
C GLY A 112 6.58 0.55 21.41
N GLN A 113 7.47 0.31 20.45
CA GLN A 113 8.47 1.26 19.98
C GLN A 113 7.95 2.06 18.79
N PHE A 114 8.18 3.38 18.79
CA PHE A 114 7.91 4.22 17.62
C PHE A 114 8.86 3.85 16.47
N THR A 115 8.32 3.44 15.33
CA THR A 115 9.08 2.90 14.20
C THR A 115 8.77 3.66 12.90
N PRO A 116 9.25 4.90 12.75
CA PRO A 116 8.99 5.70 11.54
C PRO A 116 9.81 5.24 10.32
N ARG A 117 10.73 4.30 10.50
CA ARG A 117 11.68 3.80 9.49
C ARG A 117 11.56 2.29 9.33
N SER A 118 12.43 1.71 8.51
CA SER A 118 12.57 0.25 8.42
C SER A 118 13.00 -0.36 9.75
N MET A 119 12.60 -1.60 9.94
CA MET A 119 12.84 -2.38 11.14
C MET A 119 13.17 -3.83 10.77
N LYS A 120 13.78 -4.53 11.72
CA LYS A 120 13.99 -5.98 11.65
C LYS A 120 12.98 -6.68 12.52
N LEU A 121 12.29 -7.67 11.95
CA LEU A 121 11.39 -8.58 12.66
C LEU A 121 11.89 -10.02 12.52
N GLU A 122 11.57 -10.86 13.50
CA GLU A 122 12.03 -12.24 13.55
C GLU A 122 10.92 -13.21 13.20
N VAL A 123 11.25 -14.23 12.41
CA VAL A 123 10.36 -15.34 12.08
C VAL A 123 9.98 -16.10 13.36
N GLY A 124 8.75 -16.54 13.48
CA GLY A 124 8.20 -17.23 14.64
C GLY A 124 7.81 -16.29 15.80
N LYS A 125 7.90 -14.97 15.62
CA LYS A 125 7.58 -14.01 16.67
C LYS A 125 6.32 -13.22 16.35
N THR A 126 5.64 -12.78 17.41
CA THR A 126 4.47 -11.92 17.37
C THR A 126 4.79 -10.54 17.87
N TYR A 127 4.27 -9.53 17.22
CA TYR A 127 4.45 -8.13 17.58
C TYR A 127 3.10 -7.42 17.68
N ALA A 128 2.89 -6.71 18.79
CA ALA A 128 1.80 -5.75 18.86
C ALA A 128 2.12 -4.54 17.97
N PHE A 129 1.12 -4.00 17.30
CA PHE A 129 1.33 -2.80 16.48
C PHE A 129 0.19 -1.79 16.67
N ARG A 130 0.50 -0.54 16.36
CA ARG A 130 -0.42 0.58 16.30
C ARG A 130 -0.03 1.51 15.17
N VAL A 131 -1.01 1.87 14.35
CA VAL A 131 -0.86 2.87 13.30
C VAL A 131 -1.84 4.01 13.57
N LEU A 132 -1.33 5.22 13.74
CA LEU A 132 -2.12 6.43 13.93
C LEU A 132 -2.29 7.14 12.59
N LEU A 133 -3.53 7.40 12.22
CA LEU A 133 -3.94 8.01 10.97
C LEU A 133 -4.78 9.26 11.24
N LYS A 134 -4.65 10.25 10.37
CA LYS A 134 -5.48 11.46 10.36
C LYS A 134 -6.25 11.53 9.06
N ALA A 135 -7.57 11.58 9.15
CA ALA A 135 -8.46 11.64 8.00
C ALA A 135 -8.22 12.91 7.17
N ARG A 136 -8.01 12.76 5.85
CA ARG A 136 -7.61 13.86 4.98
C ARG A 136 -8.61 14.13 3.87
N ARG A 137 -9.04 13.12 3.15
CA ARG A 137 -9.84 13.27 1.93
C ARG A 137 -11.23 12.67 2.11
N PRO A 138 -12.32 13.44 1.95
CA PRO A 138 -13.67 12.91 2.05
C PRO A 138 -13.94 11.79 1.05
N GLY A 139 -14.77 10.83 1.44
CA GLY A 139 -15.18 9.70 0.60
C GLY A 139 -15.33 8.41 1.39
N HIS A 140 -15.69 7.36 0.66
CA HIS A 140 -15.78 5.97 1.15
C HIS A 140 -14.52 5.23 0.66
N TRP A 141 -13.63 4.85 1.58
CA TRP A 141 -12.30 4.37 1.26
C TRP A 141 -12.01 3.01 1.86
N HIS A 142 -11.41 2.14 1.08
CA HIS A 142 -10.89 0.86 1.54
C HIS A 142 -9.41 0.99 1.90
N THR A 143 -9.06 0.71 3.14
CA THR A 143 -7.68 0.79 3.65
C THR A 143 -7.25 -0.51 4.31
N HIS A 144 -5.98 -0.88 4.12
CA HIS A 144 -5.36 -2.06 4.69
C HIS A 144 -4.21 -1.70 5.60
N VAL A 145 -3.94 -2.53 6.58
CA VAL A 145 -2.59 -2.63 7.14
C VAL A 145 -1.73 -3.45 6.17
N GLN A 146 -0.46 -3.10 6.04
CA GLN A 146 0.47 -3.88 5.23
C GLN A 146 1.88 -3.83 5.78
N LEU A 147 2.61 -4.92 5.65
CA LEU A 147 4.04 -4.95 5.91
C LEU A 147 4.78 -5.00 4.57
N SER A 148 5.58 -3.99 4.30
CA SER A 148 6.48 -4.00 3.14
C SER A 148 7.79 -4.65 3.52
N VAL A 149 8.15 -5.73 2.84
CA VAL A 149 9.35 -6.52 3.08
C VAL A 149 10.29 -6.38 1.88
N LYS A 150 11.56 -6.17 2.13
CA LYS A 150 12.58 -6.19 1.08
C LYS A 150 12.47 -7.48 0.30
N THR A 151 12.53 -7.42 -1.03
CA THR A 151 12.33 -8.53 -1.99
C THR A 151 10.92 -9.11 -2.08
N GLY A 152 10.11 -9.06 -1.01
CA GLY A 152 8.71 -9.54 -1.01
C GLY A 152 7.69 -8.48 -1.43
N GLY A 153 8.07 -7.20 -1.33
CA GLY A 153 7.16 -6.09 -1.56
C GLY A 153 6.12 -5.90 -0.45
N PRO A 154 5.01 -5.19 -0.73
CA PRO A 154 3.95 -4.98 0.23
C PRO A 154 3.09 -6.25 0.41
N ILE A 155 3.05 -6.79 1.62
CA ILE A 155 2.21 -7.92 2.00
C ILE A 155 1.00 -7.36 2.75
N PRO A 156 -0.17 -7.33 2.13
CA PRO A 156 -1.35 -6.72 2.74
C PRO A 156 -1.94 -7.61 3.83
N GLY A 157 -2.43 -6.96 4.86
CA GLY A 157 -3.31 -7.55 5.87
C GLY A 157 -4.79 -7.27 5.56
N PRO A 158 -5.67 -7.58 6.51
CA PRO A 158 -7.09 -7.26 6.40
C PRO A 158 -7.32 -5.78 6.17
N GLY A 159 -8.27 -5.46 5.31
CA GLY A 159 -8.70 -4.10 5.04
C GLY A 159 -10.04 -3.78 5.67
N GLN A 160 -10.36 -2.50 5.79
CA GLN A 160 -11.63 -1.98 6.30
C GLN A 160 -12.06 -0.77 5.50
N TYR A 161 -13.37 -0.61 5.34
CA TYR A 161 -13.94 0.60 4.77
C TYR A 161 -14.01 1.70 5.84
N ILE A 162 -13.57 2.89 5.44
CA ILE A 162 -13.59 4.09 6.28
C ILE A 162 -14.36 5.19 5.55
N ASP A 163 -15.39 5.71 6.21
CA ASP A 163 -16.17 6.85 5.71
C ASP A 163 -15.59 8.14 6.28
N ILE A 164 -15.08 9.00 5.40
CA ILE A 164 -14.55 10.32 5.77
C ILE A 164 -15.50 11.39 5.29
N LYS A 165 -16.02 12.21 6.22
CA LYS A 165 -16.92 13.33 5.96
C LYS A 165 -16.20 14.69 6.06
N GLY A 166 -16.78 15.74 5.46
CA GLY A 166 -16.25 17.10 5.52
C GLY A 166 -15.72 17.59 4.18
N ASN A 167 -14.89 18.63 4.18
CA ASN A 167 -14.30 19.21 2.98
C ASN A 167 -12.78 19.03 3.01
N PHE A 168 -12.21 18.68 1.87
CA PHE A 168 -10.75 18.56 1.75
C PHE A 168 -10.01 19.87 2.02
N SER A 169 -10.63 21.04 1.69
CA SER A 169 -10.08 22.37 1.98
C SER A 169 -9.85 22.64 3.46
N ASP A 170 -10.55 21.93 4.34
CA ASP A 170 -10.45 22.10 5.79
C ASP A 170 -9.29 21.33 6.40
N TYR A 171 -8.67 20.45 5.60
CA TYR A 171 -7.56 19.63 6.08
C TYR A 171 -6.35 20.49 6.47
N ARG A 172 -5.80 20.20 7.64
CA ARG A 172 -4.60 20.83 8.20
C ARG A 172 -3.60 19.75 8.63
N ASP A 173 -2.37 19.93 8.20
CA ASP A 173 -1.24 19.15 8.68
C ASP A 173 -0.18 20.11 9.20
N ASP A 174 -0.41 20.57 10.42
CA ASP A 174 0.41 21.59 11.05
C ASP A 174 1.63 20.95 11.72
N VAL A 175 2.81 21.25 11.19
CA VAL A 175 4.09 20.74 11.68
C VAL A 175 4.94 21.87 12.22
N LYS A 176 5.52 21.67 13.40
CA LYS A 176 6.47 22.59 13.99
C LYS A 176 7.86 22.38 13.39
N LEU A 177 8.38 23.40 12.73
CA LEU A 177 9.73 23.40 12.16
C LEU A 177 10.80 23.56 13.24
N LEU A 178 12.06 23.27 12.88
CA LEU A 178 13.21 23.40 13.79
C LEU A 178 13.43 24.81 14.32
N ASN A 179 13.02 25.83 13.55
CA ASN A 179 13.08 27.24 13.96
C ASN A 179 11.93 27.66 14.91
N GLY A 180 11.06 26.73 15.29
CA GLY A 180 9.94 26.96 16.20
C GLY A 180 8.65 27.45 15.53
N THR A 181 8.67 27.75 14.23
CA THR A 181 7.46 28.15 13.50
C THR A 181 6.59 26.95 13.19
N THR A 182 5.26 27.11 13.21
CA THR A 182 4.31 26.07 12.79
C THR A 182 3.85 26.38 11.38
N VAL A 183 3.91 25.38 10.50
CA VAL A 183 3.49 25.49 9.10
C VAL A 183 2.53 24.37 8.76
N ASN A 184 1.54 24.65 7.91
CA ASN A 184 0.71 23.62 7.33
C ASN A 184 1.42 23.02 6.10
N ILE A 185 1.82 21.74 6.17
CA ILE A 185 2.58 21.07 5.09
C ILE A 185 1.80 21.07 3.77
N GLU A 186 0.47 20.99 3.80
CA GLU A 186 -0.36 20.96 2.58
C GLU A 186 -0.22 22.23 1.72
N THR A 187 0.05 23.36 2.34
CA THR A 187 0.17 24.66 1.66
C THR A 187 1.57 25.25 1.70
N TYR A 188 2.48 24.61 2.46
CA TYR A 188 3.84 25.08 2.62
C TYR A 188 4.58 25.14 1.27
N GLY A 189 5.13 26.30 0.97
CA GLY A 189 5.87 26.53 -0.27
C GLY A 189 5.03 26.70 -1.54
N GLN A 190 3.71 26.52 -1.52
CA GLN A 190 2.87 26.64 -2.71
C GLN A 190 2.98 28.00 -3.37
N ALA A 191 2.95 29.10 -2.58
CA ALA A 191 3.11 30.46 -3.11
C ALA A 191 4.45 30.62 -3.85
N SER A 192 5.53 30.07 -3.33
CA SER A 192 6.84 30.08 -3.97
C SER A 192 6.85 29.29 -5.27
N ILE A 193 6.22 28.10 -5.28
CA ILE A 193 6.09 27.26 -6.49
C ILE A 193 5.32 28.01 -7.57
N TYR A 194 4.15 28.59 -7.25
CA TYR A 194 3.36 29.35 -8.21
C TYR A 194 4.10 30.57 -8.75
N LEU A 195 4.80 31.32 -7.88
CA LEU A 195 5.61 32.45 -8.30
C LEU A 195 6.69 32.04 -9.30
N TRP A 196 7.36 30.93 -9.03
CA TRP A 196 8.41 30.40 -9.93
C TRP A 196 7.85 29.95 -11.27
N HIS A 197 6.75 29.23 -11.29
CA HIS A 197 6.10 28.85 -12.54
C HIS A 197 5.70 30.10 -13.35
N LEU A 198 5.13 31.10 -12.67
CA LEU A 198 4.72 32.35 -13.32
C LEU A 198 5.94 33.08 -13.95
N VAL A 199 7.04 33.20 -13.20
CA VAL A 199 8.28 33.83 -13.70
C VAL A 199 8.80 33.12 -14.95
N TRP A 200 8.88 31.78 -14.92
CA TRP A 200 9.38 31.02 -16.08
C TRP A 200 8.39 31.02 -17.25
N ILE A 201 7.10 31.02 -17.00
CA ILE A 201 6.08 31.14 -18.06
C ILE A 201 6.21 32.51 -18.73
N ILE A 202 6.31 33.60 -17.96
CA ILE A 202 6.49 34.96 -18.51
C ILE A 202 7.79 35.05 -19.31
N ALA A 203 8.89 34.56 -18.76
CA ALA A 203 10.18 34.54 -19.45
C ALA A 203 10.13 33.72 -20.76
N GLY A 204 9.48 32.55 -20.71
CA GLY A 204 9.29 31.70 -21.90
C GLY A 204 8.42 32.36 -22.97
N ILE A 205 7.31 32.99 -22.57
CA ILE A 205 6.46 33.73 -23.51
C ILE A 205 7.23 34.93 -24.12
N ALA A 206 7.95 35.71 -23.31
CA ALA A 206 8.76 36.81 -23.81
C ALA A 206 9.82 36.34 -24.81
N TRP A 207 10.47 35.19 -24.53
CA TRP A 207 11.43 34.58 -25.43
C TRP A 207 10.78 34.13 -26.75
N ILE A 208 9.65 33.48 -26.71
CA ILE A 208 8.89 33.05 -27.90
C ILE A 208 8.45 34.26 -28.71
N LEU A 209 7.92 35.30 -28.09
CA LEU A 209 7.48 36.53 -28.78
C LEU A 209 8.65 37.26 -29.41
N TYR A 210 9.80 37.34 -28.74
CA TYR A 210 11.00 37.93 -29.29
C TYR A 210 11.40 37.26 -30.61
N TRP A 211 11.51 35.93 -30.64
CA TRP A 211 11.88 35.17 -31.83
C TRP A 211 10.80 35.14 -32.89
N PHE A 212 9.52 35.16 -32.51
CA PHE A 212 8.40 35.23 -33.44
C PHE A 212 8.44 36.56 -34.23
N ASN A 213 8.63 37.67 -33.53
CA ASN A 213 8.80 38.99 -34.18
C ASN A 213 10.01 39.07 -35.10
N LYS A 214 11.05 38.30 -34.80
CA LYS A 214 12.28 38.21 -35.63
C LYS A 214 12.17 37.15 -36.74
N ARG A 215 10.96 36.71 -37.10
CA ARG A 215 10.70 35.68 -38.12
C ARG A 215 11.29 34.32 -37.77
N GLY A 216 11.37 33.99 -36.47
CA GLY A 216 12.11 32.84 -35.92
C GLY A 216 11.70 31.47 -36.38
N PHE A 217 10.41 31.25 -36.64
CA PHE A 217 9.92 29.90 -36.90
C PHE A 217 9.49 29.64 -38.34
N VAL A 218 8.75 30.52 -38.95
CA VAL A 218 8.14 30.29 -40.29
C VAL A 218 8.97 30.92 -41.41
N GLY A 219 9.63 32.05 -41.16
CA GLY A 219 10.39 32.74 -42.18
C GLY A 219 11.80 32.17 -42.46
N ARG A 220 12.38 31.43 -41.53
CA ARG A 220 13.76 30.92 -41.63
C ARG A 220 13.94 29.90 -42.74
N PHE A 221 12.96 29.02 -42.93
CA PHE A 221 13.02 28.06 -44.03
C PHE A 221 13.16 28.76 -45.41
N ALA A 222 12.36 29.78 -45.63
CA ALA A 222 12.44 30.56 -46.89
C ALA A 222 13.79 31.28 -47.06
N TRP A 223 14.41 31.74 -45.98
CA TRP A 223 15.74 32.37 -46.02
C TRP A 223 16.86 31.35 -46.30
N VAL A 224 16.80 30.16 -45.65
CA VAL A 224 17.73 29.07 -45.94
C VAL A 224 17.58 28.64 -47.40
N ALA A 225 16.36 28.45 -47.86
CA ALA A 225 16.08 28.07 -49.25
C ALA A 225 16.52 29.11 -50.30
N SER A 226 16.57 30.41 -49.90
CA SER A 226 17.06 31.50 -50.73
C SER A 226 18.60 31.72 -50.64
N GLY A 227 19.34 30.85 -49.96
CA GLY A 227 20.79 30.93 -49.81
C GLY A 227 21.27 31.96 -48.76
N LYS A 228 20.37 32.53 -47.96
CA LYS A 228 20.65 33.53 -46.92
C LYS A 228 20.79 32.95 -45.53
N ALA A 229 21.26 31.74 -45.41
CA ALA A 229 21.41 31.03 -44.13
C ALA A 229 22.33 31.77 -43.15
N GLU A 230 23.35 32.44 -43.63
CA GLU A 230 24.29 33.19 -42.77
C GLU A 230 23.71 34.46 -42.17
N GLU A 231 22.62 35.02 -42.75
CA GLU A 231 21.91 36.18 -42.22
C GLU A 231 20.85 35.79 -41.15
N LEU A 232 20.65 34.51 -40.87
CA LEU A 232 19.64 34.01 -39.95
C LEU A 232 19.84 34.46 -38.52
N ILE A 233 21.09 34.62 -38.09
CA ILE A 233 21.44 35.05 -36.74
C ILE A 233 22.35 36.28 -36.83
N THR A 234 21.82 37.41 -36.52
CA THR A 234 22.58 38.67 -36.48
C THR A 234 23.50 38.72 -35.25
N PRO A 235 24.56 39.56 -35.26
CA PRO A 235 25.40 39.78 -34.10
C PRO A 235 24.63 40.21 -32.85
N GLN A 236 23.57 41.02 -33.02
CA GLN A 236 22.68 41.45 -31.91
C GLN A 236 21.91 40.24 -31.30
N GLU A 237 21.43 39.34 -32.15
CA GLU A 237 20.70 38.15 -31.66
C GLU A 237 21.64 37.19 -30.92
N ARG A 238 22.93 37.08 -31.31
CA ARG A 238 23.93 36.33 -30.53
C ARG A 238 24.16 36.92 -29.16
N ILE A 239 24.23 38.26 -29.05
CA ILE A 239 24.36 38.97 -27.77
C ILE A 239 23.12 38.72 -26.89
N VAL A 240 21.92 38.90 -27.47
CA VAL A 240 20.67 38.65 -26.72
C VAL A 240 20.61 37.20 -26.24
N GLY A 241 20.96 36.22 -27.07
CA GLY A 241 21.02 34.83 -26.68
C GLY A 241 22.00 34.56 -25.54
N ALA A 242 23.22 35.12 -25.66
CA ALA A 242 24.25 34.97 -24.63
C ALA A 242 23.87 35.63 -23.31
N LEU A 243 23.30 36.84 -23.34
CA LEU A 243 22.84 37.56 -22.15
C LEU A 243 21.64 36.84 -21.47
N SER A 244 20.72 36.29 -22.27
CA SER A 244 19.60 35.51 -21.76
C SER A 244 20.06 34.24 -21.06
N LEU A 245 21.02 33.52 -21.68
CA LEU A 245 21.62 32.33 -21.05
C LEU A 245 22.32 32.69 -19.73
N LEU A 246 23.12 33.77 -19.74
CA LEU A 246 23.80 34.23 -18.52
C LEU A 246 22.81 34.62 -17.43
N ALA A 247 21.73 35.33 -17.78
CA ALA A 247 20.68 35.73 -16.83
C ALA A 247 20.00 34.49 -16.21
N VAL A 248 19.67 33.47 -17.02
CA VAL A 248 19.09 32.20 -16.50
C VAL A 248 20.06 31.52 -15.55
N LEU A 249 21.33 31.40 -15.92
CA LEU A 249 22.34 30.78 -15.05
C LEU A 249 22.51 31.52 -13.72
N LEU A 250 22.57 32.85 -13.77
CA LEU A 250 22.67 33.68 -12.56
C LEU A 250 21.45 33.52 -11.66
N VAL A 251 20.24 33.51 -12.24
CA VAL A 251 18.99 33.29 -11.47
C VAL A 251 19.04 31.92 -10.80
N VAL A 252 19.40 30.85 -11.52
CA VAL A 252 19.48 29.50 -10.95
C VAL A 252 20.50 29.44 -9.81
N ILE A 253 21.70 30.00 -9.99
CA ILE A 253 22.76 30.00 -8.98
C ILE A 253 22.32 30.77 -7.71
N ILE A 254 21.77 31.97 -7.89
CA ILE A 254 21.30 32.81 -6.77
C ILE A 254 20.24 32.06 -5.95
N PHE A 255 19.25 31.48 -6.63
CA PHE A 255 18.19 30.76 -5.93
C PHE A 255 18.63 29.45 -5.33
N TYR A 256 19.56 28.74 -5.97
CA TYR A 256 20.22 27.60 -5.34
C TYR A 256 20.90 28.01 -4.02
N ALA A 257 21.67 29.10 -4.03
CA ALA A 257 22.34 29.60 -2.84
C ALA A 257 21.34 30.01 -1.73
N ILE A 258 20.25 30.70 -2.09
CA ILE A 258 19.17 31.05 -1.15
C ILE A 258 18.52 29.80 -0.58
N THR A 259 18.24 28.79 -1.40
CA THR A 259 17.63 27.53 -0.95
C THR A 259 18.54 26.79 0.02
N VAL A 260 19.83 26.63 -0.31
CA VAL A 260 20.80 25.98 0.59
C VAL A 260 20.95 26.75 1.89
N SER A 261 20.91 28.09 1.86
CA SER A 261 20.97 28.91 3.07
C SER A 261 19.74 28.75 3.96
N ASN A 262 18.54 28.67 3.35
CA ASN A 262 17.29 28.52 4.08
C ASN A 262 17.03 27.10 4.60
N TYR A 263 17.59 26.10 3.94
CA TYR A 263 17.40 24.68 4.27
C TYR A 263 18.75 23.95 4.40
N PRO A 264 19.57 24.34 5.43
CA PRO A 264 20.92 23.81 5.58
C PRO A 264 20.97 22.36 6.02
N ASN A 265 19.87 21.86 6.63
CA ASN A 265 19.80 20.52 7.17
C ASN A 265 18.98 19.61 6.27
N THR A 266 19.56 18.51 5.86
CA THR A 266 18.86 17.43 5.16
C THR A 266 18.78 16.21 6.08
N ILE A 267 17.58 15.66 6.21
CA ILE A 267 17.36 14.41 6.94
C ILE A 267 17.18 13.30 5.90
N PRO A 268 18.05 12.27 5.87
CA PRO A 268 17.85 11.14 4.97
C PRO A 268 16.49 10.50 5.21
N LEU A 269 15.78 10.15 4.14
CA LEU A 269 14.46 9.49 4.21
C LEU A 269 14.52 8.18 4.97
N GLN A 270 15.64 7.46 4.88
CA GLN A 270 15.91 6.23 5.63
C GLN A 270 17.36 6.24 6.10
N ALA A 271 17.55 6.51 7.37
CA ALA A 271 18.84 6.45 8.02
C ALA A 271 18.83 5.36 9.11
N GLY A 272 19.24 4.16 8.74
CA GLY A 272 19.33 3.00 9.62
C GLY A 272 17.99 2.29 9.86
N ASP A 273 18.08 1.08 10.35
CA ASP A 273 16.96 0.22 10.70
C ASP A 273 16.78 0.18 12.21
N PHE A 274 15.55 0.00 12.68
CA PHE A 274 15.29 -0.35 14.07
C PHE A 274 15.55 -1.84 14.28
N HIS A 275 16.43 -2.13 15.23
CA HIS A 275 16.72 -3.47 15.69
C HIS A 275 16.14 -3.68 17.10
N ASN A 276 16.02 -4.93 17.50
CA ASN A 276 15.55 -5.29 18.84
C ASN A 276 14.13 -4.80 19.16
N ILE A 277 13.23 -4.84 18.16
CA ILE A 277 11.81 -4.62 18.39
C ILE A 277 11.30 -5.71 19.33
N GLN A 278 10.65 -5.31 20.41
CA GLN A 278 10.18 -6.24 21.42
C GLN A 278 9.02 -7.07 20.88
N ALA A 279 9.22 -8.37 20.80
CA ALA A 279 8.16 -9.34 20.53
C ALA A 279 7.31 -9.57 21.77
N LEU A 280 6.06 -9.97 21.56
CA LEU A 280 5.21 -10.50 22.62
C LEU A 280 5.71 -11.89 23.01
N GLU A 281 5.81 -12.13 24.31
CA GLU A 281 6.18 -13.45 24.83
C GLU A 281 4.98 -14.38 24.81
N ASN A 282 5.27 -15.66 24.52
CA ASN A 282 4.31 -16.75 24.68
C ASN A 282 2.95 -16.53 23.97
N GLU A 283 2.97 -16.01 22.76
CA GLU A 283 1.75 -15.84 21.95
C GLU A 283 1.48 -17.09 21.09
N VAL A 284 1.99 -17.17 19.88
CA VAL A 284 1.74 -18.30 18.99
C VAL A 284 2.68 -19.48 19.34
N ASN A 285 2.19 -20.71 19.24
CA ASN A 285 2.89 -21.97 19.53
C ASN A 285 3.34 -22.14 21.00
N SER A 286 2.80 -21.37 21.91
CA SER A 286 3.14 -21.46 23.35
C SER A 286 2.10 -22.24 24.18
N GLY A 287 0.97 -22.57 23.56
CA GLY A 287 -0.10 -23.33 24.22
C GLY A 287 0.32 -24.75 24.59
N PRO A 288 -0.38 -25.38 25.53
CA PRO A 288 -0.12 -26.77 25.94
C PRO A 288 -0.70 -27.75 24.91
N ILE A 289 -0.33 -27.59 23.64
CA ILE A 289 -0.88 -28.34 22.51
C ILE A 289 0.25 -28.79 21.62
N THR A 290 0.22 -30.04 21.20
CA THR A 290 1.09 -30.56 20.17
C THR A 290 0.26 -30.86 18.92
N ILE A 291 0.63 -30.31 17.78
CA ILE A 291 -0.04 -30.55 16.50
C ILE A 291 0.94 -31.18 15.54
N LYS A 292 0.54 -32.31 14.94
CA LYS A 292 1.26 -32.94 13.86
C LYS A 292 0.38 -32.95 12.62
N TYR A 293 0.82 -32.29 11.57
CA TYR A 293 0.19 -32.37 10.25
C TYR A 293 0.37 -33.76 9.65
N VAL A 294 -0.68 -34.31 9.06
CA VAL A 294 -0.68 -35.64 8.45
C VAL A 294 -0.70 -35.53 6.92
N ASN A 295 -1.74 -34.93 6.37
CA ASN A 295 -1.91 -34.64 4.95
C ASN A 295 -3.01 -33.64 4.72
N GLY A 296 -3.14 -33.15 3.49
CA GLY A 296 -4.22 -32.24 3.13
C GLY A 296 -4.48 -32.18 1.64
N THR A 297 -5.67 -31.73 1.29
CA THR A 297 -6.11 -31.52 -0.08
C THR A 297 -6.75 -30.15 -0.23
N TYR A 298 -6.65 -29.60 -1.43
CA TYR A 298 -7.31 -28.38 -1.81
C TYR A 298 -8.22 -28.60 -3.03
N LYS A 299 -9.53 -28.41 -2.87
CA LYS A 299 -10.51 -28.59 -3.94
C LYS A 299 -10.68 -27.34 -4.78
N VAL A 300 -10.52 -27.46 -6.09
CA VAL A 300 -10.73 -26.41 -7.07
C VAL A 300 -11.79 -26.89 -8.09
N PRO A 301 -12.88 -26.17 -8.28
CA PRO A 301 -13.28 -24.88 -7.78
C PRO A 301 -14.00 -24.87 -6.43
N GLY A 302 -14.08 -25.98 -5.72
CA GLY A 302 -14.84 -26.12 -4.48
C GLY A 302 -14.43 -25.21 -3.31
N ARG A 303 -13.33 -24.43 -3.46
CA ARG A 303 -12.86 -23.44 -2.48
C ARG A 303 -12.73 -24.00 -1.07
N GLU A 304 -12.24 -25.24 -0.98
CA GLU A 304 -12.16 -26.03 0.23
C GLU A 304 -10.72 -26.48 0.47
N LEU A 305 -10.21 -26.18 1.65
CA LEU A 305 -9.00 -26.75 2.19
C LEU A 305 -9.38 -27.78 3.26
N LEU A 306 -8.96 -29.02 3.06
CA LEU A 306 -9.05 -30.08 4.04
C LEU A 306 -7.65 -30.42 4.53
N ALA A 307 -7.42 -30.34 5.84
CA ALA A 307 -6.14 -30.68 6.45
C ALA A 307 -6.37 -31.63 7.65
N ASN A 308 -5.64 -32.74 7.66
CA ASN A 308 -5.70 -33.75 8.71
C ASN A 308 -4.56 -33.54 9.69
N PHE A 309 -4.91 -33.49 10.96
CA PHE A 309 -3.98 -33.28 12.07
C PHE A 309 -4.13 -34.34 13.14
N LYS A 310 -3.01 -34.71 13.74
CA LYS A 310 -3.00 -35.40 15.03
C LYS A 310 -2.73 -34.35 16.10
N ILE A 311 -3.68 -34.15 17.02
CA ILE A 311 -3.66 -33.07 18.02
C ILE A 311 -3.66 -33.70 19.40
N THR A 312 -2.68 -33.32 20.23
CA THR A 312 -2.57 -33.76 21.62
C THR A 312 -2.75 -32.56 22.54
N ASN A 313 -3.66 -32.66 23.49
CA ASN A 313 -3.84 -31.68 24.56
C ASN A 313 -2.94 -32.05 25.75
N ASN A 314 -1.86 -31.33 25.96
CA ASN A 314 -0.95 -31.50 27.09
C ASN A 314 -1.32 -30.61 28.28
N GLY A 315 -2.46 -29.91 28.20
CA GLY A 315 -2.94 -28.99 29.22
C GLY A 315 -3.74 -29.67 30.34
N LYS A 316 -4.31 -28.84 31.17
CA LYS A 316 -5.14 -29.27 32.32
C LYS A 316 -6.63 -29.11 32.08
N GLU A 317 -7.02 -28.38 31.02
CA GLU A 317 -8.41 -28.13 30.67
C GLU A 317 -8.72 -28.75 29.31
N PRO A 318 -9.99 -29.13 29.05
CA PRO A 318 -10.41 -29.55 27.73
C PRO A 318 -10.34 -28.40 26.74
N LEU A 319 -9.94 -28.67 25.51
CA LEU A 319 -9.75 -27.65 24.48
C LEU A 319 -10.64 -27.93 23.27
N ARG A 320 -11.13 -26.88 22.62
CA ARG A 320 -11.90 -26.95 21.38
C ARG A 320 -11.28 -26.03 20.32
N ILE A 321 -11.31 -26.46 19.07
CA ILE A 321 -10.89 -25.64 17.92
C ILE A 321 -12.03 -24.68 17.57
N GLY A 322 -11.82 -23.39 17.73
CA GLY A 322 -12.85 -22.38 17.48
C GLY A 322 -12.64 -21.54 16.22
N GLU A 323 -11.41 -21.46 15.73
CA GLU A 323 -11.09 -20.55 14.63
C GLU A 323 -9.86 -21.03 13.85
N PHE A 324 -9.87 -20.81 12.52
CA PHE A 324 -8.70 -20.86 11.67
C PHE A 324 -8.53 -19.53 10.96
N SER A 325 -7.33 -18.95 11.02
CA SER A 325 -6.98 -17.67 10.37
C SER A 325 -5.87 -17.86 9.36
N THR A 326 -6.07 -17.35 8.15
CA THR A 326 -5.06 -17.34 7.10
C THR A 326 -5.30 -16.20 6.12
N ALA A 327 -4.25 -15.55 5.64
CA ALA A 327 -4.29 -14.49 4.65
C ALA A 327 -5.31 -13.36 4.94
N GLY A 328 -5.57 -13.08 6.20
CA GLY A 328 -6.55 -12.08 6.64
C GLY A 328 -7.99 -12.58 6.75
N LEU A 329 -8.31 -13.78 6.28
CA LEU A 329 -9.61 -14.42 6.48
C LEU A 329 -9.66 -15.16 7.82
N ARG A 330 -10.81 -15.12 8.47
CA ARG A 330 -11.10 -15.86 9.70
C ARG A 330 -12.26 -16.80 9.46
N PHE A 331 -12.00 -18.10 9.60
CA PHE A 331 -13.00 -19.16 9.49
C PHE A 331 -13.38 -19.58 10.91
N LEU A 332 -14.64 -19.35 11.26
CA LEU A 332 -15.13 -19.56 12.62
C LEU A 332 -15.87 -20.89 12.73
N ASN A 333 -15.67 -21.55 13.87
CA ASN A 333 -16.49 -22.68 14.30
C ASN A 333 -17.69 -22.12 15.10
N PRO A 334 -18.92 -22.24 14.58
CA PRO A 334 -20.09 -21.62 15.21
C PRO A 334 -20.43 -22.21 16.59
N ASP A 335 -19.92 -23.42 16.91
CA ASP A 335 -20.20 -24.11 18.16
C ASP A 335 -19.22 -23.79 19.29
N VAL A 336 -18.26 -22.89 19.05
CA VAL A 336 -17.19 -22.53 19.99
C VAL A 336 -17.13 -21.04 20.18
N PHE A 337 -16.79 -20.62 21.41
CA PHE A 337 -16.50 -19.22 21.69
C PHE A 337 -15.25 -18.77 20.87
N THR A 338 -15.42 -17.70 20.10
CA THR A 338 -14.37 -17.08 19.29
C THR A 338 -14.10 -15.66 19.75
N SER A 339 -13.00 -15.06 19.30
CA SER A 339 -12.64 -13.68 19.64
C SER A 339 -13.73 -12.69 19.22
N LYS A 340 -14.14 -11.83 20.16
CA LYS A 340 -15.10 -10.73 19.93
C LYS A 340 -14.46 -9.44 19.47
N VAL A 341 -13.18 -9.44 19.13
CA VAL A 341 -12.49 -8.26 18.58
C VAL A 341 -13.18 -7.84 17.30
N ALA A 342 -13.47 -6.55 17.16
CA ALA A 342 -14.05 -6.00 15.94
C ALA A 342 -13.16 -6.32 14.75
N TYR A 343 -13.76 -6.87 13.70
CA TYR A 343 -13.07 -7.30 12.49
C TYR A 343 -13.98 -7.01 11.29
N PRO A 344 -13.45 -6.75 10.10
CA PRO A 344 -14.28 -6.54 8.93
C PRO A 344 -15.19 -7.73 8.66
N ASP A 345 -16.52 -7.53 8.68
CA ASP A 345 -17.51 -8.61 8.58
C ASP A 345 -17.35 -9.43 7.28
N TYR A 346 -16.96 -8.79 6.19
CA TYR A 346 -16.75 -9.46 4.91
C TYR A 346 -15.52 -10.37 4.88
N LEU A 347 -14.65 -10.32 5.90
CA LEU A 347 -13.51 -11.22 6.11
C LEU A 347 -13.79 -12.32 7.13
N LEU A 348 -15.00 -12.35 7.72
CA LEU A 348 -15.44 -13.37 8.66
C LEU A 348 -16.28 -14.43 7.95
N ALA A 349 -15.76 -15.65 7.85
CA ALA A 349 -16.50 -16.82 7.43
C ALA A 349 -17.08 -17.52 8.68
N ASP A 350 -18.23 -17.03 9.18
CA ASP A 350 -18.84 -17.40 10.47
C ASP A 350 -19.24 -18.89 10.57
N ARG A 351 -19.32 -19.60 9.46
CA ARG A 351 -19.56 -21.05 9.37
C ARG A 351 -18.54 -21.73 8.45
N GLY A 352 -17.42 -21.07 8.24
CA GLY A 352 -16.41 -21.54 7.28
C GLY A 352 -15.50 -22.64 7.84
N LEU A 353 -15.53 -22.92 9.13
CA LEU A 353 -14.73 -23.96 9.77
C LEU A 353 -15.61 -25.12 10.21
N SER A 354 -15.28 -26.31 9.74
CA SER A 354 -15.88 -27.57 10.19
C SER A 354 -14.82 -28.61 10.57
N LEU A 355 -15.14 -29.46 11.52
CA LEU A 355 -14.25 -30.46 12.07
C LEU A 355 -14.88 -31.84 11.95
N SER A 356 -14.09 -32.88 11.71
CA SER A 356 -14.57 -34.27 11.73
C SER A 356 -15.05 -34.72 13.11
N ASP A 357 -14.44 -34.16 14.16
CA ASP A 357 -14.87 -34.33 15.56
C ASP A 357 -14.80 -32.96 16.25
N ASN A 358 -15.98 -32.41 16.62
CA ASN A 358 -16.11 -31.11 17.30
C ASN A 358 -16.18 -31.26 18.83
N SER A 359 -16.04 -32.46 19.38
CA SER A 359 -15.99 -32.67 20.81
C SER A 359 -14.71 -32.12 21.44
N PRO A 360 -14.75 -31.67 22.71
CA PRO A 360 -13.55 -31.20 23.39
C PRO A 360 -12.42 -32.24 23.38
N ILE A 361 -11.19 -31.84 23.27
CA ILE A 361 -9.98 -32.65 23.44
C ILE A 361 -9.66 -32.65 24.93
N ALA A 362 -9.84 -33.77 25.63
CA ALA A 362 -9.58 -33.83 27.07
C ALA A 362 -8.08 -33.70 27.41
N PRO A 363 -7.73 -33.31 28.65
CA PRO A 363 -6.35 -33.32 29.11
C PRO A 363 -5.67 -34.69 28.90
N GLY A 364 -4.49 -34.68 28.26
CA GLY A 364 -3.72 -35.88 27.89
C GLY A 364 -4.24 -36.65 26.68
N GLU A 365 -5.39 -36.26 26.12
CA GLU A 365 -5.97 -36.93 24.96
C GLU A 365 -5.28 -36.55 23.66
N THR A 366 -5.16 -37.53 22.74
CA THR A 366 -4.76 -37.32 21.37
C THR A 366 -5.90 -37.68 20.42
N LYS A 367 -6.26 -36.76 19.53
CA LYS A 367 -7.28 -36.99 18.50
C LYS A 367 -6.71 -36.81 17.09
N ASP A 368 -7.24 -37.60 16.17
CA ASP A 368 -7.06 -37.36 14.72
C ASP A 368 -8.26 -36.54 14.24
N ILE A 369 -8.00 -35.31 13.83
CA ILE A 369 -9.04 -34.33 13.45
C ILE A 369 -8.78 -33.85 12.03
N ALA A 370 -9.81 -34.01 11.18
CA ALA A 370 -9.86 -33.35 9.89
C ALA A 370 -10.46 -31.95 10.07
N VAL A 371 -9.70 -30.94 9.69
CA VAL A 371 -10.09 -29.54 9.67
C VAL A 371 -10.44 -29.16 8.25
N THR A 372 -11.70 -28.78 8.02
CA THR A 372 -12.18 -28.30 6.72
C THR A 372 -12.50 -26.83 6.82
N VAL A 373 -11.91 -26.03 5.92
CA VAL A 373 -12.23 -24.63 5.74
C VAL A 373 -12.74 -24.39 4.33
N GLN A 374 -13.90 -23.74 4.24
CA GLN A 374 -14.58 -23.50 2.97
C GLN A 374 -15.32 -22.17 3.01
N ASP A 375 -15.08 -21.32 2.01
CA ASP A 375 -15.86 -20.08 1.82
C ASP A 375 -15.62 -19.49 0.43
N ALA A 376 -16.62 -18.75 -0.08
CA ALA A 376 -16.53 -18.02 -1.35
C ALA A 376 -15.47 -16.90 -1.31
N ARG A 377 -15.10 -16.43 -0.14
CA ARG A 377 -14.05 -15.40 0.06
C ARG A 377 -12.67 -15.84 -0.39
N TRP A 378 -12.42 -17.14 -0.52
CA TRP A 378 -11.19 -17.67 -1.16
C TRP A 378 -10.93 -17.03 -2.51
N ASP A 379 -11.98 -16.89 -3.36
CA ASP A 379 -11.82 -16.30 -4.69
C ASP A 379 -11.70 -14.78 -4.63
N THR A 380 -12.46 -14.15 -3.75
CA THR A 380 -12.38 -12.71 -3.54
C THR A 380 -10.96 -12.33 -3.13
N GLU A 381 -10.36 -13.11 -2.27
CA GLU A 381 -8.99 -12.92 -1.78
C GLU A 381 -7.93 -13.64 -2.66
N ARG A 382 -8.33 -14.22 -3.79
CA ARG A 382 -7.47 -14.93 -4.76
C ARG A 382 -6.64 -16.08 -4.17
N LEU A 383 -7.10 -16.67 -3.08
CA LEU A 383 -6.39 -17.79 -2.44
C LEU A 383 -6.54 -19.09 -3.20
N SER A 384 -7.48 -19.19 -4.14
CA SER A 384 -7.61 -20.28 -5.10
C SER A 384 -6.34 -20.48 -5.94
N GLY A 385 -5.51 -19.43 -6.09
CA GLY A 385 -4.18 -19.51 -6.69
C GLY A 385 -3.23 -20.50 -6.02
N LEU A 386 -3.46 -20.88 -4.76
CA LEU A 386 -2.66 -21.85 -4.02
C LEU A 386 -2.50 -23.19 -4.77
N ALA A 387 -3.51 -23.60 -5.52
CA ALA A 387 -3.48 -24.82 -6.31
C ALA A 387 -2.42 -24.81 -7.45
N TYR A 388 -1.97 -23.63 -7.85
CA TYR A 388 -1.03 -23.41 -8.94
C TYR A 388 0.34 -22.94 -8.46
N ASP A 389 0.52 -22.77 -7.14
CA ASP A 389 1.79 -22.38 -6.56
C ASP A 389 2.81 -23.52 -6.65
N VAL A 390 4.08 -23.18 -6.76
CA VAL A 390 5.18 -24.14 -7.01
C VAL A 390 5.26 -25.22 -5.94
N ASP A 391 5.00 -24.88 -4.68
CA ASP A 391 5.08 -25.82 -3.56
C ASP A 391 3.72 -26.19 -2.95
N SER A 392 2.63 -25.64 -3.46
CA SER A 392 1.24 -25.92 -3.06
C SER A 392 1.08 -26.16 -1.55
N SER A 393 1.69 -25.32 -0.74
CA SER A 393 1.67 -25.43 0.72
C SER A 393 0.81 -24.34 1.33
N PHE A 394 -0.06 -24.71 2.28
CA PHE A 394 -0.83 -23.76 3.06
C PHE A 394 -0.10 -23.42 4.36
N ALA A 395 -0.50 -22.31 4.96
CA ALA A 395 -0.23 -22.04 6.37
C ALA A 395 -1.35 -21.17 6.96
N GLY A 396 -1.48 -21.21 8.28
CA GLY A 396 -2.43 -20.42 9.04
C GLY A 396 -2.26 -20.64 10.53
N VAL A 397 -3.15 -20.04 11.30
CA VAL A 397 -3.19 -20.17 12.76
C VAL A 397 -4.52 -20.77 13.19
N LEU A 398 -4.47 -21.92 13.88
CA LEU A 398 -5.60 -22.52 14.59
C LEU A 398 -5.69 -21.93 16.00
N PHE A 399 -6.87 -21.51 16.39
CA PHE A 399 -7.14 -21.01 17.74
C PHE A 399 -7.91 -22.05 18.53
N PHE A 400 -7.33 -22.44 19.65
CA PHE A 400 -7.95 -23.34 20.62
C PHE A 400 -8.46 -22.53 21.79
N PHE A 401 -9.60 -22.96 22.32
CA PHE A 401 -10.30 -22.28 23.43
C PHE A 401 -10.56 -23.26 24.56
N SER A 402 -10.28 -22.82 25.79
CA SER A 402 -10.62 -23.56 26.99
C SER A 402 -11.96 -23.04 27.60
N PRO A 403 -12.62 -23.80 28.48
CA PRO A 403 -13.81 -23.33 29.21
C PRO A 403 -13.55 -22.09 30.08
N SER A 404 -12.30 -21.92 30.55
CA SER A 404 -11.89 -20.72 31.30
C SER A 404 -11.79 -19.45 30.47
N GLY A 405 -11.91 -19.57 29.11
CA GLY A 405 -11.79 -18.48 28.19
C GLY A 405 -10.35 -18.22 27.71
N ALA A 406 -9.38 -19.07 28.08
CA ALA A 406 -8.03 -18.99 27.55
C ALA A 406 -8.03 -19.35 26.06
N ARG A 407 -7.23 -18.63 25.28
CA ARG A 407 -7.08 -18.80 23.84
C ARG A 407 -5.62 -19.14 23.50
N TYR A 408 -5.41 -20.20 22.74
CA TYR A 408 -4.09 -20.70 22.35
C TYR A 408 -3.97 -20.70 20.84
N PRO A 409 -3.28 -19.71 20.22
CA PRO A 409 -2.99 -19.69 18.79
C PRO A 409 -1.83 -20.64 18.46
N MET A 410 -2.06 -21.54 17.51
CA MET A 410 -1.08 -22.53 17.06
C MET A 410 -0.91 -22.42 15.55
N GLU A 411 0.32 -22.21 15.10
CA GLU A 411 0.63 -22.23 13.67
C GLU A 411 0.50 -23.64 13.12
N VAL A 412 -0.15 -23.76 11.97
CA VAL A 412 -0.25 -24.99 11.19
C VAL A 412 0.16 -24.73 9.76
N THR A 413 0.92 -25.68 9.18
CA THR A 413 1.39 -25.60 7.80
C THR A 413 1.60 -26.99 7.25
N GLY A 414 1.49 -27.15 5.95
CA GLY A 414 1.80 -28.39 5.26
C GLY A 414 1.52 -28.31 3.76
N PRO A 415 2.07 -29.24 2.98
CA PRO A 415 1.78 -29.35 1.57
C PRO A 415 0.34 -29.82 1.36
N VAL A 416 -0.31 -29.32 0.32
CA VAL A 416 -1.65 -29.77 -0.07
C VAL A 416 -1.64 -30.31 -1.50
N ILE A 417 -2.44 -31.35 -1.74
CA ILE A 417 -2.62 -31.91 -3.06
C ILE A 417 -3.85 -31.21 -3.69
N PRO A 418 -3.67 -30.44 -4.77
CA PRO A 418 -4.81 -29.89 -5.49
C PRO A 418 -5.66 -31.00 -6.10
N THR A 419 -6.97 -30.91 -5.89
CA THR A 419 -7.94 -31.81 -6.52
C THR A 419 -8.90 -30.97 -7.36
N PHE A 420 -9.01 -31.33 -8.64
CA PHE A 420 -9.90 -30.65 -9.57
C PHE A 420 -11.20 -31.42 -9.67
N MET A 421 -12.32 -30.75 -9.41
CA MET A 421 -13.63 -31.35 -9.62
C MET A 421 -13.87 -31.52 -11.12
N PRO A 422 -14.41 -32.64 -11.60
CA PRO A 422 -14.88 -32.73 -12.98
C PRO A 422 -15.98 -31.68 -13.19
N VAL A 423 -15.91 -30.96 -14.32
CA VAL A 423 -16.90 -29.98 -14.76
C VAL A 423 -18.20 -30.68 -15.12
#